data_6ed0a639a24752f12ec84bb9d78e5f8a
#
_entry.id   6ed0a639a24752f12ec84bb9d78e5f8a
#
_cell.length_a   1.000
_cell.length_b   1.000
_cell.length_c   1.000
_cell.angle_alpha   90.00
_cell.angle_beta   90.00
_cell.angle_gamma   90.00
#
_symmetry.space_group_name_H-M   'P 1'
#
loop_
_entity.id
_entity.type
_entity.pdbx_description
1 polymer ?
#
loop_
_entity_poly.entity_id
_entity_poly.type
_entity_poly.pdbx_seq_one_letter_code
_entity_poly.pdbx_strand_id
1 'polypeptide(L)'
;MKILKLLNKILLLKILFSFLLFTNLFSNEPVDIWSINNNSNNENSIEQNNLEEPEGDSLIIQTLNNQSTTSIELDNKINVDEKNYLVGLFDPAEHDLTLNMWQLSDGKKILNIIEKLNKLNLSNDAKDLYNKLILTNALPPKNNLTIDEFLKLKTNWLIRVNDLNLIKEFLLKNSEKIDQDLVKYYLEQNLSNNNLNDACQILSNLEFFDEDKYLSKFKVYCLIYKDQNEIAQMQFDLLKENGFKDKFFEKKFEYLMGYS
;
A
#
# COMPACT_ATOMS: atom_id res chain seq x y z
N MET A 1 -1.26 -20.63 63.40
CA MET A 1 -2.11 -20.06 62.32
C MET A 1 -1.74 -18.63 61.89
N LYS A 2 -1.23 -17.74 62.77
CA LYS A 2 -0.87 -16.35 62.38
C LYS A 2 0.37 -16.26 61.47
N ILE A 3 1.38 -17.14 61.67
CA ILE A 3 2.65 -17.13 60.92
C ILE A 3 2.43 -17.54 59.46
N LEU A 4 1.55 -18.50 59.20
CA LEU A 4 1.25 -18.97 57.84
C LEU A 4 0.54 -17.90 56.97
N LYS A 5 -0.29 -17.06 57.60
CA LYS A 5 -0.94 -15.90 56.94
C LYS A 5 0.04 -14.76 56.63
N LEU A 6 1.08 -14.61 57.46
CA LEU A 6 2.13 -13.62 57.24
C LEU A 6 3.05 -14.03 56.06
N LEU A 7 3.40 -15.33 56.01
CA LEU A 7 4.23 -15.87 54.93
C LEU A 7 3.54 -15.74 53.59
N ASN A 8 2.22 -15.99 53.51
CA ASN A 8 1.45 -15.84 52.27
C ASN A 8 1.35 -14.37 51.81
N LYS A 9 1.26 -13.40 52.77
CA LYS A 9 1.29 -11.98 52.41
C LYS A 9 2.63 -11.52 51.86
N ILE A 10 3.74 -12.01 52.43
CA ILE A 10 5.08 -11.68 51.96
C ILE A 10 5.37 -12.31 50.61
N LEU A 11 4.88 -13.53 50.34
CA LEU A 11 5.00 -14.19 49.07
C LEU A 11 4.20 -13.46 47.99
N LEU A 12 2.96 -13.06 48.25
CA LEU A 12 2.13 -12.25 47.37
C LEU A 12 2.77 -10.90 47.04
N LEU A 13 3.37 -10.25 48.04
CA LEU A 13 4.06 -8.96 47.83
C LEU A 13 5.29 -9.10 46.93
N LYS A 14 6.05 -10.19 47.05
CA LYS A 14 7.19 -10.49 46.17
C LYS A 14 6.78 -10.79 44.74
N ILE A 15 5.67 -11.51 44.54
CA ILE A 15 5.11 -11.79 43.21
C ILE A 15 4.60 -10.50 42.56
N LEU A 16 3.92 -9.62 43.35
CA LEU A 16 3.45 -8.31 42.85
C LEU A 16 4.61 -7.39 42.46
N PHE A 17 5.68 -7.38 43.27
CA PHE A 17 6.90 -6.59 43.00
C PHE A 17 7.69 -7.13 41.78
N SER A 18 7.72 -8.46 41.59
CA SER A 18 8.30 -9.08 40.38
C SER A 18 7.54 -8.70 39.14
N PHE A 19 6.20 -8.60 39.20
CA PHE A 19 5.37 -8.20 38.07
C PHE A 19 5.57 -6.73 37.66
N LEU A 20 5.87 -5.86 38.64
CA LEU A 20 6.16 -4.43 38.39
C LEU A 20 7.54 -4.20 37.73
N LEU A 21 8.47 -5.13 37.87
CA LEU A 21 9.79 -5.01 37.25
C LEU A 21 9.82 -5.53 35.78
N PHE A 22 8.78 -6.23 35.33
CA PHE A 22 8.69 -6.75 33.96
C PHE A 22 7.90 -5.85 33.01
N THR A 23 7.38 -4.72 33.44
CA THR A 23 6.89 -3.69 32.54
C THR A 23 8.05 -2.84 32.03
N ASN A 24 9.02 -3.45 31.37
CA ASN A 24 9.75 -2.73 30.34
C ASN A 24 8.75 -2.52 29.22
N LEU A 25 7.96 -1.45 29.36
CA LEU A 25 7.33 -0.79 28.26
C LEU A 25 8.47 -0.42 27.31
N PHE A 26 8.64 -1.22 26.25
CA PHE A 26 9.27 -0.74 25.04
C PHE A 26 8.33 0.34 24.51
N SER A 27 8.44 1.52 25.10
CA SER A 27 8.03 2.74 24.46
C SER A 27 9.02 2.87 23.30
N ASN A 28 8.64 2.38 22.14
CA ASN A 28 9.31 2.82 20.92
C ASN A 28 9.11 4.34 20.93
N GLU A 29 10.22 5.06 21.05
CA GLU A 29 10.19 6.51 20.87
C GLU A 29 9.48 6.79 19.55
N PRO A 30 8.57 7.75 19.52
CA PRO A 30 7.91 8.10 18.25
C PRO A 30 8.99 8.44 17.24
N VAL A 31 9.05 7.66 16.15
CA VAL A 31 10.00 7.90 15.08
C VAL A 31 9.73 9.29 14.54
N ASP A 32 10.69 10.20 14.70
CA ASP A 32 10.62 11.51 14.08
C ASP A 32 10.86 11.31 12.57
N ILE A 33 9.76 11.07 11.84
CA ILE A 33 9.77 10.94 10.38
C ILE A 33 10.27 12.20 9.67
N TRP A 34 10.51 13.26 10.42
CA TRP A 34 10.97 14.53 9.95
C TRP A 34 12.46 14.81 10.24
N SER A 35 13.16 13.87 10.91
CA SER A 35 14.60 13.97 11.12
C SER A 35 15.37 13.16 10.06
N ILE A 36 16.13 13.85 9.23
CA ILE A 36 17.05 13.23 8.25
C ILE A 36 18.35 12.89 9.01
N ASN A 37 18.59 11.61 9.28
CA ASN A 37 19.90 11.17 9.76
C ASN A 37 20.90 11.18 8.60
N ASN A 38 21.73 12.22 8.52
CA ASN A 38 22.90 12.28 7.65
C ASN A 38 24.03 11.39 8.22
N ASN A 39 23.83 10.07 8.19
CA ASN A 39 24.92 9.11 8.45
C ASN A 39 24.93 8.06 7.36
N SER A 40 25.57 8.37 6.24
CA SER A 40 26.18 7.37 5.37
C SER A 40 27.44 7.94 4.73
N ASN A 41 28.50 7.95 5.51
CA ASN A 41 29.83 7.92 4.96
C ASN A 41 30.11 6.48 4.52
N ASN A 42 30.12 6.25 3.24
CA ASN A 42 30.96 5.23 2.63
C ASN A 42 31.36 5.69 1.25
N GLU A 43 32.57 6.20 1.20
CA GLU A 43 33.40 6.32 0.01
C GLU A 43 33.60 4.92 -0.59
N ASN A 44 33.21 4.75 -1.83
CA ASN A 44 33.88 3.82 -2.72
C ASN A 44 33.93 4.43 -4.13
N SER A 45 35.13 4.88 -4.45
CA SER A 45 35.61 5.20 -5.77
C SER A 45 35.34 4.10 -6.78
N ILE A 46 34.69 4.40 -7.88
CA ILE A 46 34.74 3.60 -9.09
C ILE A 46 35.12 4.50 -10.26
N GLU A 47 36.17 4.06 -10.92
CA GLU A 47 36.88 4.62 -12.06
C GLU A 47 35.97 4.96 -13.25
N GLN A 48 36.28 6.08 -13.83
CA GLN A 48 35.87 6.47 -15.18
C GLN A 48 36.48 5.52 -16.21
N ASN A 49 35.66 4.94 -17.05
CA ASN A 49 36.09 4.51 -18.38
C ASN A 49 35.20 5.14 -19.43
N ASN A 50 35.80 6.08 -20.14
CA ASN A 50 35.36 6.59 -21.43
C ASN A 50 35.27 5.43 -22.44
N LEU A 51 34.21 5.37 -23.19
CA LEU A 51 34.22 4.88 -24.59
C LEU A 51 33.12 5.52 -25.41
N GLU A 52 33.58 6.03 -26.49
CA GLU A 52 33.06 6.75 -27.62
C GLU A 52 31.73 6.29 -28.21
N GLU A 53 30.95 7.26 -28.66
CA GLU A 53 29.89 7.07 -29.68
C GLU A 53 30.48 6.57 -31.00
N PRO A 54 29.67 5.84 -31.77
CA PRO A 54 29.53 6.22 -33.17
C PRO A 54 28.09 6.37 -33.62
N GLU A 55 27.93 7.39 -34.44
CA GLU A 55 26.76 7.70 -35.23
C GLU A 55 26.38 6.60 -36.26
N GLY A 56 25.07 6.57 -36.57
CA GLY A 56 24.57 6.28 -37.90
C GLY A 56 24.03 4.86 -38.12
N ASP A 57 22.81 4.65 -38.32
CA ASP A 57 22.14 4.53 -39.60
C ASP A 57 20.72 3.91 -39.45
N SER A 58 19.89 4.42 -40.27
CA SER A 58 18.51 4.14 -40.48
C SER A 58 18.22 2.73 -40.99
N LEU A 59 16.95 2.29 -40.75
CA LEU A 59 16.12 1.41 -41.59
C LEU A 59 16.33 -0.10 -41.42
N ILE A 60 15.30 -0.80 -41.06
CA ILE A 60 14.42 -1.58 -41.93
C ILE A 60 13.35 -2.27 -41.07
N ILE A 61 12.12 -1.85 -41.31
CA ILE A 61 10.95 -2.65 -40.94
C ILE A 61 10.91 -3.85 -41.83
N GLN A 62 11.20 -5.04 -41.33
CA GLN A 62 10.81 -6.29 -41.99
C GLN A 62 9.62 -6.89 -41.24
N THR A 63 8.48 -6.74 -41.87
CA THR A 63 7.29 -7.56 -41.67
C THR A 63 7.63 -9.03 -41.89
N LEU A 64 7.61 -9.80 -40.83
CA LEU A 64 7.54 -11.26 -40.94
C LEU A 64 6.11 -11.68 -40.59
N ASN A 65 5.35 -11.90 -41.67
CA ASN A 65 4.18 -12.76 -41.65
C ASN A 65 4.64 -14.18 -41.34
N ASN A 66 4.20 -14.73 -40.22
CA ASN A 66 4.07 -16.17 -40.07
C ASN A 66 2.72 -16.47 -39.42
N GLN A 67 1.85 -16.99 -40.27
CA GLN A 67 0.63 -17.67 -39.91
C GLN A 67 0.95 -18.94 -39.14
N SER A 68 0.33 -19.10 -38.05
CA SER A 68 -0.51 -20.23 -37.68
C SER A 68 -0.97 -20.15 -36.23
N THR A 69 -2.17 -19.98 -36.15
CA THR A 69 -2.94 -19.63 -35.07
C THR A 69 -4.21 -20.39 -34.95
N THR A 70 -4.39 -20.97 -33.88
CA THR A 70 -5.72 -21.18 -33.34
C THR A 70 -5.97 -20.04 -32.34
N SER A 71 -6.48 -18.95 -32.85
CA SER A 71 -7.09 -17.92 -32.05
C SER A 71 -8.40 -18.49 -31.50
N ILE A 72 -8.41 -18.88 -30.26
CA ILE A 72 -9.64 -18.91 -29.51
C ILE A 72 -10.04 -17.44 -29.35
N GLU A 73 -10.93 -16.98 -30.24
CA GLU A 73 -11.66 -15.72 -30.05
C GLU A 73 -12.53 -15.87 -28.82
N LEU A 74 -11.97 -15.50 -27.69
CA LEU A 74 -12.76 -15.03 -26.55
C LEU A 74 -13.30 -13.66 -26.97
N ASP A 75 -14.44 -13.71 -27.68
CA ASP A 75 -15.23 -12.51 -28.01
C ASP A 75 -15.87 -11.97 -26.71
N ASN A 76 -15.05 -11.49 -25.84
CA ASN A 76 -15.44 -10.65 -24.72
C ASN A 76 -15.06 -9.22 -25.11
N LYS A 77 -15.90 -8.59 -25.91
CA LYS A 77 -15.96 -7.13 -26.00
C LYS A 77 -16.35 -6.60 -24.62
N ILE A 78 -15.33 -6.52 -23.74
CA ILE A 78 -15.46 -5.76 -22.49
C ILE A 78 -15.68 -4.31 -22.93
N ASN A 79 -16.86 -3.78 -22.67
CA ASN A 79 -17.13 -2.37 -22.87
C ASN A 79 -16.06 -1.55 -22.17
N VAL A 80 -15.61 -0.47 -22.77
CA VAL A 80 -14.57 0.42 -22.20
C VAL A 80 -14.96 0.84 -20.77
N ASP A 81 -16.25 1.02 -20.50
CA ASP A 81 -16.77 1.31 -19.17
C ASP A 81 -16.60 0.16 -18.18
N GLU A 82 -16.74 -1.10 -18.62
CA GLU A 82 -16.55 -2.27 -17.73
C GLU A 82 -15.08 -2.47 -17.34
N LYS A 83 -14.14 -2.15 -18.21
CA LYS A 83 -12.71 -2.18 -17.91
C LYS A 83 -12.35 -1.25 -16.75
N ASN A 84 -13.13 -0.18 -16.60
CA ASN A 84 -12.96 0.79 -15.52
C ASN A 84 -13.35 0.27 -14.14
N TYR A 85 -14.01 -0.89 -14.03
CA TYR A 85 -14.47 -1.46 -12.76
C TYR A 85 -13.66 -2.68 -12.31
N LEU A 86 -12.68 -3.07 -13.11
CA LEU A 86 -11.82 -4.20 -12.80
C LEU A 86 -10.71 -3.77 -11.85
N VAL A 87 -10.82 -4.18 -10.61
CA VAL A 87 -9.81 -3.96 -9.55
C VAL A 87 -9.49 -5.30 -8.90
N GLY A 88 -8.26 -5.72 -8.98
CA GLY A 88 -7.86 -7.00 -8.41
C GLY A 88 -6.38 -7.32 -8.61
N LEU A 89 -5.94 -8.40 -8.00
CA LEU A 89 -4.56 -8.84 -8.03
C LEU A 89 -4.37 -10.07 -8.93
N PHE A 90 -5.32 -11.02 -8.87
CA PHE A 90 -5.21 -12.30 -9.58
C PHE A 90 -6.01 -12.29 -10.88
N ASP A 91 -5.46 -12.91 -11.91
CA ASP A 91 -6.19 -13.16 -13.16
C ASP A 91 -7.22 -14.29 -12.89
N PRO A 92 -8.50 -14.09 -13.23
CA PRO A 92 -9.51 -15.13 -13.03
C PRO A 92 -9.17 -16.43 -13.78
N ALA A 93 -8.61 -16.34 -15.00
CA ALA A 93 -8.30 -17.52 -15.81
C ALA A 93 -7.21 -18.41 -15.19
N GLU A 94 -6.27 -17.84 -14.43
CA GLU A 94 -5.21 -18.59 -13.75
C GLU A 94 -5.73 -19.43 -12.57
N HIS A 95 -6.95 -19.17 -12.13
CA HIS A 95 -7.55 -19.81 -10.94
C HIS A 95 -8.88 -20.51 -11.22
N ASP A 96 -9.15 -20.86 -12.48
CA ASP A 96 -10.41 -21.47 -12.91
C ASP A 96 -11.65 -20.64 -12.52
N LEU A 97 -11.49 -19.32 -12.45
CA LEU A 97 -12.55 -18.35 -12.17
C LEU A 97 -12.93 -17.62 -13.46
N THR A 98 -14.06 -16.93 -13.42
CA THR A 98 -14.50 -16.11 -14.55
C THR A 98 -14.57 -14.63 -14.20
N LEU A 99 -14.38 -13.78 -15.20
CA LEU A 99 -14.50 -12.33 -15.04
C LEU A 99 -15.85 -11.91 -14.45
N ASN A 100 -16.91 -12.66 -14.79
CA ASN A 100 -18.31 -12.38 -14.43
C ASN A 100 -18.76 -13.10 -13.15
N MET A 101 -17.87 -13.71 -12.38
CA MET A 101 -18.19 -14.60 -11.27
C MET A 101 -19.11 -13.97 -10.19
N TRP A 102 -19.07 -12.66 -10.04
CA TRP A 102 -19.90 -11.95 -9.06
C TRP A 102 -21.17 -11.34 -9.65
N GLN A 103 -21.27 -11.17 -10.99
CA GLN A 103 -22.31 -10.37 -11.62
C GLN A 103 -23.75 -10.85 -11.35
N LEU A 104 -23.97 -12.16 -11.24
CA LEU A 104 -25.28 -12.75 -10.96
C LEU A 104 -25.59 -12.85 -9.47
N SER A 105 -24.62 -12.51 -8.61
CA SER A 105 -24.77 -12.58 -7.17
C SER A 105 -25.49 -11.34 -6.61
N ASP A 106 -26.26 -11.52 -5.55
CA ASP A 106 -26.82 -10.42 -4.79
C ASP A 106 -25.79 -9.83 -3.85
N GLY A 107 -25.49 -8.54 -4.00
CA GLY A 107 -24.46 -7.84 -3.23
C GLY A 107 -24.69 -7.87 -1.71
N LYS A 108 -25.95 -7.75 -1.24
CA LYS A 108 -26.27 -7.85 0.19
C LYS A 108 -25.96 -9.24 0.75
N LYS A 109 -26.19 -10.29 -0.04
CA LYS A 109 -25.82 -11.65 0.37
C LYS A 109 -24.32 -11.83 0.47
N ILE A 110 -23.57 -11.26 -0.49
CA ILE A 110 -22.10 -11.26 -0.46
C ILE A 110 -21.61 -10.54 0.80
N LEU A 111 -22.08 -9.33 1.08
CA LEU A 111 -21.73 -8.57 2.30
C LEU A 111 -21.96 -9.40 3.55
N ASN A 112 -23.14 -10.02 3.69
CA ASN A 112 -23.49 -10.83 4.87
C ASN A 112 -22.56 -12.06 5.02
N ILE A 113 -22.20 -12.72 3.92
CA ILE A 113 -21.27 -13.84 3.94
C ILE A 113 -19.88 -13.36 4.37
N ILE A 114 -19.38 -12.26 3.80
CA ILE A 114 -18.08 -11.69 4.13
C ILE A 114 -18.01 -11.24 5.59
N GLU A 115 -19.06 -10.59 6.09
CA GLU A 115 -19.15 -10.23 7.51
C GLU A 115 -19.07 -11.45 8.45
N LYS A 116 -19.70 -12.55 8.07
CA LYS A 116 -19.61 -13.82 8.82
C LYS A 116 -18.21 -14.42 8.75
N LEU A 117 -17.60 -14.46 7.56
CA LEU A 117 -16.23 -14.95 7.36
C LEU A 117 -15.24 -14.11 8.17
N ASN A 118 -15.47 -12.81 8.22
CA ASN A 118 -14.63 -11.87 8.97
C ASN A 118 -14.65 -12.11 10.50
N LYS A 119 -15.63 -12.80 11.04
CA LYS A 119 -15.70 -13.19 12.46
C LYS A 119 -14.98 -14.51 12.76
N LEU A 120 -14.60 -15.25 11.73
CA LEU A 120 -13.94 -16.55 11.87
C LEU A 120 -12.41 -16.38 11.91
N ASN A 121 -11.76 -17.26 12.65
CA ASN A 121 -10.31 -17.42 12.56
C ASN A 121 -10.02 -18.46 11.48
N LEU A 122 -9.73 -18.00 10.27
CA LEU A 122 -9.48 -18.87 9.11
C LEU A 122 -8.09 -19.54 9.24
N SER A 123 -7.99 -20.80 8.81
CA SER A 123 -6.71 -21.47 8.59
C SER A 123 -5.92 -20.77 7.46
N ASN A 124 -4.63 -21.05 7.34
CA ASN A 124 -3.80 -20.45 6.28
C ASN A 124 -4.35 -20.82 4.89
N ASP A 125 -4.68 -22.09 4.67
CA ASP A 125 -5.24 -22.54 3.38
C ASP A 125 -6.56 -21.84 3.05
N ALA A 126 -7.43 -21.64 4.06
CA ALA A 126 -8.68 -20.92 3.90
C ALA A 126 -8.46 -19.42 3.62
N LYS A 127 -7.42 -18.82 4.23
CA LYS A 127 -7.02 -17.43 3.91
C LYS A 127 -6.51 -17.32 2.48
N ASP A 128 -5.68 -18.26 2.03
CA ASP A 128 -5.14 -18.27 0.67
C ASP A 128 -6.23 -18.45 -0.38
N LEU A 129 -7.18 -19.34 -0.12
CA LEU A 129 -8.35 -19.51 -0.98
C LEU A 129 -9.19 -18.22 -1.02
N TYR A 130 -9.40 -17.61 0.14
CA TYR A 130 -10.17 -16.37 0.21
C TYR A 130 -9.44 -15.19 -0.42
N ASN A 131 -8.12 -15.11 -0.29
CA ASN A 131 -7.30 -14.13 -1.02
C ASN A 131 -7.52 -14.24 -2.53
N LYS A 132 -7.41 -15.46 -3.07
CA LYS A 132 -7.67 -15.73 -4.50
C LYS A 132 -9.07 -15.32 -4.91
N LEU A 133 -10.07 -15.67 -4.12
CA LEU A 133 -11.47 -15.39 -4.43
C LEU A 133 -11.78 -13.88 -4.41
N ILE A 134 -11.40 -13.18 -3.33
CA ILE A 134 -11.81 -11.79 -3.14
C ILE A 134 -10.93 -10.81 -3.94
N LEU A 135 -9.63 -11.12 -4.11
CA LEU A 135 -8.69 -10.27 -4.82
C LEU A 135 -8.59 -10.60 -6.31
N THR A 136 -9.37 -11.53 -6.83
CA THR A 136 -9.45 -11.77 -8.26
C THR A 136 -10.00 -10.55 -8.98
N ASN A 137 -9.42 -10.26 -10.14
CA ASN A 137 -9.82 -9.20 -11.05
C ASN A 137 -11.13 -9.58 -11.75
N ALA A 138 -12.25 -9.23 -11.16
CA ALA A 138 -13.59 -9.63 -11.62
C ALA A 138 -14.58 -8.47 -11.47
N LEU A 139 -15.59 -8.48 -12.33
CA LEU A 139 -16.65 -7.49 -12.33
C LEU A 139 -17.49 -7.56 -11.06
N PRO A 140 -17.89 -6.42 -10.48
CA PRO A 140 -18.71 -6.38 -9.27
C PRO A 140 -20.12 -6.95 -9.49
N PRO A 141 -20.83 -7.29 -8.43
CA PRO A 141 -22.25 -7.63 -8.50
C PRO A 141 -23.07 -6.50 -9.13
N LYS A 142 -24.06 -6.86 -9.97
CA LYS A 142 -24.95 -5.86 -10.60
C LYS A 142 -26.00 -5.30 -9.65
N ASN A 143 -26.34 -6.05 -8.60
CA ASN A 143 -27.46 -5.73 -7.71
C ASN A 143 -27.01 -5.55 -6.26
N ASN A 144 -27.57 -4.55 -5.59
CA ASN A 144 -27.48 -4.35 -4.14
C ASN A 144 -26.05 -4.16 -3.59
N LEU A 145 -25.10 -3.76 -4.43
CA LEU A 145 -23.75 -3.40 -4.02
C LEU A 145 -23.19 -2.42 -5.07
N THR A 146 -22.67 -1.30 -4.62
CA THR A 146 -21.99 -0.34 -5.49
C THR A 146 -20.55 -0.81 -5.78
N ILE A 147 -19.94 -0.22 -6.79
CA ILE A 147 -18.55 -0.50 -7.17
C ILE A 147 -17.61 -0.13 -6.02
N ASP A 148 -17.83 1.02 -5.40
CA ASP A 148 -17.01 1.50 -4.29
C ASP A 148 -17.15 0.62 -3.05
N GLU A 149 -18.34 0.14 -2.75
CA GLU A 149 -18.56 -0.84 -1.67
C GLU A 149 -17.85 -2.16 -1.96
N PHE A 150 -17.87 -2.60 -3.24
CA PHE A 150 -17.15 -3.82 -3.62
C PHE A 150 -15.62 -3.65 -3.54
N LEU A 151 -15.09 -2.48 -3.93
CA LEU A 151 -13.69 -2.14 -3.72
C LEU A 151 -13.36 -2.12 -2.22
N LYS A 152 -14.20 -1.52 -1.40
CA LYS A 152 -14.03 -1.48 0.05
C LYS A 152 -14.00 -2.87 0.71
N LEU A 153 -14.70 -3.85 0.17
CA LEU A 153 -14.59 -5.24 0.65
C LEU A 153 -13.17 -5.79 0.45
N LYS A 154 -12.57 -5.55 -0.72
CA LYS A 154 -11.20 -5.98 -1.04
C LYS A 154 -10.18 -5.27 -0.16
N THR A 155 -10.28 -3.96 -0.02
CA THR A 155 -9.36 -3.16 0.80
C THR A 155 -9.45 -3.47 2.28
N ASN A 156 -10.66 -3.65 2.82
CA ASN A 156 -10.87 -4.08 4.20
C ASN A 156 -10.28 -5.47 4.49
N TRP A 157 -10.35 -6.37 3.52
CA TRP A 157 -9.72 -7.67 3.65
C TRP A 157 -8.19 -7.56 3.67
N LEU A 158 -7.58 -6.76 2.78
CA LEU A 158 -6.15 -6.51 2.75
C LEU A 158 -5.63 -5.92 4.07
N ILE A 159 -6.32 -4.93 4.62
CA ILE A 159 -6.02 -4.34 5.93
C ILE A 159 -6.08 -5.41 7.03
N ARG A 160 -7.08 -6.27 6.99
CA ARG A 160 -7.25 -7.34 7.98
C ARG A 160 -6.16 -8.40 7.93
N VAL A 161 -5.77 -8.81 6.73
CA VAL A 161 -4.68 -9.79 6.53
C VAL A 161 -3.35 -9.22 7.00
N ASN A 162 -3.18 -7.91 6.85
CA ASN A 162 -1.96 -7.17 7.21
C ASN A 162 -0.68 -7.74 6.57
N ASP A 163 -0.80 -8.24 5.35
CA ASP A 163 0.36 -8.64 4.55
C ASP A 163 0.79 -7.44 3.68
N LEU A 164 1.87 -6.77 4.09
CA LEU A 164 2.35 -5.56 3.42
C LEU A 164 2.81 -5.83 1.98
N ASN A 165 3.33 -7.03 1.68
CA ASN A 165 3.71 -7.38 0.31
C ASN A 165 2.47 -7.50 -0.58
N LEU A 166 1.45 -8.20 -0.10
CA LEU A 166 0.18 -8.35 -0.81
C LEU A 166 -0.49 -6.99 -1.05
N ILE A 167 -0.48 -6.11 -0.03
CA ILE A 167 -1.00 -4.74 -0.16
C ILE A 167 -0.21 -3.96 -1.21
N LYS A 168 1.13 -4.03 -1.16
CA LYS A 168 2.02 -3.34 -2.13
C LYS A 168 1.71 -3.77 -3.55
N GLU A 169 1.62 -5.06 -3.81
CA GLU A 169 1.29 -5.60 -5.13
C GLU A 169 -0.08 -5.13 -5.61
N PHE A 170 -1.08 -5.15 -4.72
CA PHE A 170 -2.43 -4.66 -5.04
C PHE A 170 -2.42 -3.18 -5.40
N LEU A 171 -1.74 -2.33 -4.63
CA LEU A 171 -1.64 -0.90 -4.87
C LEU A 171 -0.92 -0.59 -6.20
N LEU A 172 0.16 -1.29 -6.52
CA LEU A 172 0.90 -1.09 -7.77
C LEU A 172 0.10 -1.54 -8.99
N LYS A 173 -0.64 -2.65 -8.89
CA LYS A 173 -1.43 -3.18 -10.00
C LYS A 173 -2.68 -2.34 -10.31
N ASN A 174 -3.20 -1.63 -9.32
CA ASN A 174 -4.45 -0.86 -9.42
C ASN A 174 -4.23 0.65 -9.21
N SER A 175 -3.11 1.19 -9.68
CA SER A 175 -2.67 2.58 -9.42
C SER A 175 -3.70 3.66 -9.79
N GLU A 176 -4.58 3.38 -10.73
CA GLU A 176 -5.60 4.34 -11.17
C GLU A 176 -6.86 4.37 -10.28
N LYS A 177 -7.09 3.34 -9.46
CA LYS A 177 -8.33 3.15 -8.69
C LYS A 177 -8.07 2.64 -7.29
N ILE A 178 -7.51 3.49 -6.49
CA ILE A 178 -7.04 3.12 -5.17
C ILE A 178 -7.94 3.72 -4.09
N ASP A 179 -8.28 2.89 -3.11
CA ASP A 179 -8.84 3.36 -1.85
C ASP A 179 -7.74 4.08 -1.06
N GLN A 180 -7.93 5.38 -0.81
CA GLN A 180 -6.98 6.21 -0.06
C GLN A 180 -6.75 5.69 1.37
N ASP A 181 -7.74 5.06 1.98
CA ASP A 181 -7.62 4.47 3.31
C ASP A 181 -6.61 3.31 3.31
N LEU A 182 -6.58 2.50 2.23
CA LEU A 182 -5.59 1.44 2.08
C LEU A 182 -4.17 2.01 1.92
N VAL A 183 -4.02 3.09 1.15
CA VAL A 183 -2.71 3.77 0.99
C VAL A 183 -2.23 4.30 2.34
N LYS A 184 -3.07 5.02 3.08
CA LYS A 184 -2.73 5.53 4.41
C LYS A 184 -2.31 4.39 5.34
N TYR A 185 -3.09 3.32 5.37
CA TYR A 185 -2.77 2.14 6.17
C TYR A 185 -1.39 1.57 5.82
N TYR A 186 -1.12 1.40 4.52
CA TYR A 186 0.18 0.89 4.04
C TYR A 186 1.35 1.81 4.46
N LEU A 187 1.16 3.13 4.32
CA LEU A 187 2.16 4.11 4.74
C LEU A 187 2.41 4.03 6.25
N GLU A 188 1.37 4.05 7.07
CA GLU A 188 1.48 3.98 8.53
C GLU A 188 2.19 2.71 9.01
N GLN A 189 1.88 1.57 8.40
CA GLN A 189 2.55 0.31 8.72
C GLN A 189 4.04 0.33 8.34
N ASN A 190 4.39 0.86 7.18
CA ASN A 190 5.79 0.97 6.77
C ASN A 190 6.55 1.97 7.63
N LEU A 191 5.95 3.10 7.99
CA LEU A 191 6.55 4.07 8.89
C LEU A 191 6.79 3.48 10.28
N SER A 192 5.83 2.73 10.83
CA SER A 192 5.99 2.08 12.12
C SER A 192 7.11 1.03 12.12
N ASN A 193 7.41 0.46 10.95
CA ASN A 193 8.49 -0.50 10.74
C ASN A 193 9.81 0.15 10.29
N ASN A 194 9.94 1.47 10.33
CA ASN A 194 11.10 2.21 9.84
C ASN A 194 11.41 1.97 8.33
N ASN A 195 10.43 1.61 7.53
CA ASN A 195 10.58 1.31 6.12
C ASN A 195 10.08 2.47 5.24
N LEU A 196 10.76 3.62 5.33
CA LEU A 196 10.40 4.83 4.60
C LEU A 196 10.53 4.66 3.08
N ASN A 197 11.50 3.85 2.63
CA ASN A 197 11.70 3.61 1.20
C ASN A 197 10.48 2.99 0.54
N ASP A 198 9.89 1.95 1.12
CA ASP A 198 8.70 1.30 0.56
C ASP A 198 7.48 2.22 0.61
N ALA A 199 7.33 3.00 1.71
CA ALA A 199 6.29 4.01 1.82
C ALA A 199 6.39 5.03 0.66
N CYS A 200 7.58 5.60 0.44
CA CYS A 200 7.81 6.59 -0.62
C CYS A 200 7.76 5.98 -2.03
N GLN A 201 8.11 4.71 -2.20
CA GLN A 201 8.01 4.03 -3.49
C GLN A 201 6.56 3.96 -3.97
N ILE A 202 5.63 3.59 -3.07
CA ILE A 202 4.21 3.53 -3.41
C ILE A 202 3.71 4.90 -3.83
N LEU A 203 3.96 5.95 -3.05
CA LEU A 203 3.49 7.30 -3.37
C LEU A 203 4.03 7.87 -4.68
N SER A 204 5.22 7.45 -5.11
CA SER A 204 5.78 7.87 -6.39
C SER A 204 5.04 7.30 -7.59
N ASN A 205 4.41 6.12 -7.42
CA ASN A 205 3.71 5.41 -8.48
C ASN A 205 2.21 5.72 -8.53
N LEU A 206 1.71 6.50 -7.57
CA LEU A 206 0.30 6.84 -7.48
C LEU A 206 0.07 8.31 -7.87
N GLU A 207 -0.87 8.55 -8.77
CA GLU A 207 -1.08 9.87 -9.36
C GLU A 207 -2.13 10.75 -8.65
N PHE A 208 -2.94 10.22 -7.70
CA PHE A 208 -4.22 10.83 -7.33
C PHE A 208 -4.36 11.27 -5.87
N PHE A 209 -3.49 12.14 -5.35
CA PHE A 209 -3.63 12.55 -3.93
C PHE A 209 -3.88 14.05 -3.70
N ASP A 210 -4.22 14.81 -4.73
CA ASP A 210 -4.38 16.26 -4.60
C ASP A 210 -5.51 16.64 -3.64
N GLU A 211 -6.50 15.76 -3.44
CA GLU A 211 -7.62 15.98 -2.52
C GLU A 211 -7.29 15.60 -1.06
N ASP A 212 -6.38 14.65 -0.83
CA ASP A 212 -6.02 14.20 0.50
C ASP A 212 -4.79 14.93 1.04
N LYS A 213 -5.03 15.83 2.00
CA LYS A 213 -3.97 16.67 2.60
C LYS A 213 -2.85 15.88 3.27
N TYR A 214 -3.14 14.71 3.84
CA TYR A 214 -2.13 13.87 4.49
C TYR A 214 -1.21 13.25 3.44
N LEU A 215 -1.80 12.60 2.45
CA LEU A 215 -1.05 11.94 1.38
C LEU A 215 -0.24 12.94 0.55
N SER A 216 -0.82 14.12 0.26
CA SER A 216 -0.13 15.19 -0.47
C SER A 216 1.10 15.72 0.28
N LYS A 217 0.99 15.96 1.60
CA LYS A 217 2.14 16.31 2.44
C LYS A 217 3.21 15.23 2.43
N PHE A 218 2.79 13.98 2.54
CA PHE A 218 3.71 12.86 2.57
C PHE A 218 4.43 12.68 1.23
N LYS A 219 3.75 12.93 0.11
CA LYS A 219 4.35 12.94 -1.23
C LYS A 219 5.46 14.00 -1.34
N VAL A 220 5.19 15.22 -0.87
CA VAL A 220 6.22 16.29 -0.82
C VAL A 220 7.41 15.86 0.03
N TYR A 221 7.16 15.28 1.21
CA TYR A 221 8.22 14.75 2.05
C TYR A 221 9.05 13.67 1.36
N CYS A 222 8.41 12.73 0.67
CA CYS A 222 9.09 11.67 -0.08
C CYS A 222 9.95 12.21 -1.22
N LEU A 223 9.53 13.29 -1.88
CA LEU A 223 10.32 13.95 -2.91
C LEU A 223 11.60 14.55 -2.33
N ILE A 224 11.51 15.24 -1.18
CA ILE A 224 12.70 15.76 -0.48
C ILE A 224 13.61 14.61 -0.03
N TYR A 225 13.03 13.54 0.54
CA TYR A 225 13.78 12.35 0.97
C TYR A 225 14.57 11.68 -0.17
N LYS A 226 14.08 11.81 -1.42
CA LYS A 226 14.73 11.32 -2.64
C LYS A 226 15.61 12.34 -3.32
N ASP A 227 15.95 13.45 -2.66
CA ASP A 227 16.73 14.56 -3.21
C ASP A 227 16.10 15.23 -4.46
N GLN A 228 14.79 15.09 -4.65
CA GLN A 228 14.03 15.69 -5.76
C GLN A 228 13.45 17.07 -5.35
N ASN A 229 14.31 17.95 -4.87
CA ASN A 229 13.93 19.21 -4.23
C ASN A 229 13.13 20.15 -5.13
N GLU A 230 13.46 20.23 -6.42
CA GLU A 230 12.75 21.09 -7.38
C GLU A 230 11.30 20.62 -7.57
N ILE A 231 11.10 19.29 -7.67
CA ILE A 231 9.76 18.71 -7.81
C ILE A 231 8.99 18.86 -6.49
N ALA A 232 9.66 18.70 -5.36
CA ALA A 232 9.06 18.91 -4.04
C ALA A 232 8.55 20.35 -3.87
N GLN A 233 9.35 21.34 -4.30
CA GLN A 233 8.96 22.75 -4.29
C GLN A 233 7.72 22.99 -5.15
N MET A 234 7.74 22.49 -6.39
CA MET A 234 6.60 22.63 -7.30
C MET A 234 5.31 22.03 -6.72
N GLN A 235 5.41 20.81 -6.16
CA GLN A 235 4.26 20.15 -5.54
C GLN A 235 3.73 20.91 -4.31
N PHE A 236 4.64 21.45 -3.51
CA PHE A 236 4.28 22.27 -2.35
C PHE A 236 3.58 23.57 -2.76
N ASP A 237 4.05 24.22 -3.81
CA ASP A 237 3.43 25.45 -4.33
C ASP A 237 2.04 25.17 -4.90
N LEU A 238 1.84 24.06 -5.63
CA LEU A 238 0.52 23.61 -6.08
C LEU A 238 -0.43 23.34 -4.91
N LEU A 239 0.06 22.73 -3.82
CA LEU A 239 -0.76 22.55 -2.61
C LEU A 239 -1.20 23.89 -2.02
N LYS A 240 -0.33 24.90 -1.98
CA LYS A 240 -0.68 26.25 -1.49
C LYS A 240 -1.72 26.92 -2.39
N GLU A 241 -1.57 26.83 -3.70
CA GLU A 241 -2.52 27.37 -4.69
C GLU A 241 -3.91 26.72 -4.51
N ASN A 242 -3.96 25.41 -4.21
CA ASN A 242 -5.19 24.68 -3.89
C ASN A 242 -5.73 24.94 -2.48
N GLY A 243 -5.22 25.99 -1.81
CA GLY A 243 -5.74 26.43 -0.50
C GLY A 243 -5.23 25.65 0.70
N PHE A 244 -4.15 24.89 0.54
CA PHE A 244 -3.50 24.23 1.67
C PHE A 244 -2.91 25.25 2.64
N LYS A 245 -3.23 25.11 3.94
CA LYS A 245 -2.75 25.99 5.02
C LYS A 245 -2.38 25.13 6.23
N ASP A 246 -1.11 24.87 6.40
CA ASP A 246 -0.57 24.16 7.55
C ASP A 246 0.80 24.78 7.92
N LYS A 247 0.76 25.73 8.86
CA LYS A 247 1.95 26.47 9.30
C LYS A 247 3.08 25.59 9.84
N PHE A 248 2.73 24.44 10.43
CA PHE A 248 3.74 23.50 10.92
C PHE A 248 4.45 22.85 9.75
N PHE A 249 3.68 22.34 8.79
CA PHE A 249 4.25 21.71 7.60
C PHE A 249 5.06 22.71 6.76
N GLU A 250 4.60 23.95 6.61
CA GLU A 250 5.33 25.02 5.91
C GLU A 250 6.73 25.24 6.51
N LYS A 251 6.81 25.43 7.84
CA LYS A 251 8.12 25.59 8.52
C LYS A 251 8.99 24.35 8.40
N LYS A 252 8.39 23.16 8.48
CA LYS A 252 9.14 21.93 8.34
C LYS A 252 9.66 21.74 6.92
N PHE A 253 8.86 22.08 5.92
CA PHE A 253 9.27 22.10 4.53
C PHE A 253 10.48 23.05 4.31
N GLU A 254 10.38 24.29 4.79
CA GLU A 254 11.48 25.27 4.70
C GLU A 254 12.78 24.75 5.33
N TYR A 255 12.66 24.14 6.51
CA TYR A 255 13.80 23.52 7.19
C TYR A 255 14.41 22.37 6.38
N LEU A 256 13.59 21.45 5.85
CA LEU A 256 14.06 20.31 5.06
C LEU A 256 14.69 20.73 3.74
N MET A 257 14.21 21.84 3.14
CA MET A 257 14.76 22.42 1.93
C MET A 257 16.02 23.29 2.16
N GLY A 258 16.39 23.50 3.42
CA GLY A 258 17.57 24.32 3.78
C GLY A 258 17.36 25.82 3.62
N TYR A 259 16.12 26.32 3.67
CA TYR A 259 15.79 27.74 3.54
C TYR A 259 15.82 28.50 4.87
N SER A 260 15.91 27.82 6.00
CA SER A 260 15.90 28.39 7.37
C SER A 260 17.21 28.15 8.11
#